data_a49246554c822f2349646fc1ccec970d
#
_entry.id   a49246554c822f2349646fc1ccec970d
#
_cell.length_a   1.000
_cell.length_b   1.000
_cell.length_c   1.000
_cell.angle_alpha   90.00
_cell.angle_beta   90.00
_cell.angle_gamma   90.00
#
_symmetry.space_group_name_H-M   'P 1'
#
loop_
_entity.id
_entity.type
_entity.pdbx_description
1 polymer ?
#
loop_
_entity_poly.entity_id
_entity_poly.type
_entity_poly.pdbx_seq_one_letter_code
_entity_poly.pdbx_strand_id
1 'polypeptide(L)'
;LETDSRDSMANMMMGVLLQQEGSKLNLEKADTYFKRAISADPNNAQARNNYGTYLYQVERYNDAIEQLSIAGATLGYDQRFRALENVGRIYLKLGDMANAEKSFKQALQANRDSYVSMLELAEIFYFNQQTPAASRMYEQFVRAVGQKNQGARALWIGIRVARANGDQLGQQVLVNQLRALFPESQEYQRYLQLQHSTEAVWK
;
A
#
# COMPACT_ATOMS: atom_id res chain seq x y z
N LEU A 1 5.36 -3.79 -34.35
CA LEU A 1 4.47 -4.78 -33.76
C LEU A 1 3.05 -4.34 -34.01
N GLU A 2 2.42 -4.86 -35.07
CA GLU A 2 0.97 -4.79 -35.23
C GLU A 2 0.38 -5.71 -34.14
N THR A 3 -0.05 -5.11 -33.03
CA THR A 3 -0.80 -5.84 -32.01
C THR A 3 -2.18 -6.11 -32.59
N ASP A 4 -2.60 -7.38 -32.59
CA ASP A 4 -3.99 -7.70 -32.84
C ASP A 4 -4.84 -6.86 -31.86
N SER A 5 -5.67 -5.99 -32.41
CA SER A 5 -6.50 -5.09 -31.61
C SER A 5 -7.46 -5.85 -30.65
N ARG A 6 -7.57 -7.15 -30.81
CA ARG A 6 -8.38 -8.07 -30.02
C ARG A 6 -7.59 -8.86 -28.98
N ASP A 7 -6.26 -8.72 -28.93
CA ASP A 7 -5.45 -9.38 -27.92
C ASP A 7 -5.38 -8.54 -26.64
N SER A 8 -6.05 -8.99 -25.59
CA SER A 8 -6.09 -8.34 -24.29
C SER A 8 -4.68 -8.18 -23.67
N MET A 9 -3.85 -9.21 -23.77
CA MET A 9 -2.50 -9.19 -23.21
C MET A 9 -1.59 -8.21 -23.97
N ALA A 10 -1.61 -8.23 -25.29
CA ALA A 10 -0.81 -7.30 -26.09
C ALA A 10 -1.22 -5.84 -25.84
N ASN A 11 -2.53 -5.55 -25.80
CA ASN A 11 -3.00 -4.21 -25.45
C ASN A 11 -2.60 -3.79 -24.04
N MET A 12 -2.72 -4.68 -23.05
CA MET A 12 -2.27 -4.41 -21.68
C MET A 12 -0.78 -4.07 -21.65
N MET A 13 0.08 -4.85 -22.31
CA MET A 13 1.52 -4.61 -22.36
C MET A 13 1.87 -3.27 -23.02
N MET A 14 1.19 -2.89 -24.11
CA MET A 14 1.35 -1.57 -24.71
C MET A 14 0.93 -0.45 -23.76
N GLY A 15 -0.15 -0.62 -23.01
CA GLY A 15 -0.57 0.32 -21.96
C GLY A 15 0.52 0.52 -20.91
N VAL A 16 1.12 -0.58 -20.42
CA VAL A 16 2.20 -0.54 -19.43
C VAL A 16 3.46 0.16 -19.97
N LEU A 17 3.87 -0.17 -21.20
CA LEU A 17 5.05 0.47 -21.83
C LEU A 17 4.86 1.98 -21.96
N LEU A 18 3.72 2.42 -22.46
CA LEU A 18 3.40 3.85 -22.62
C LEU A 18 3.28 4.58 -21.29
N GLN A 19 2.75 3.90 -20.26
CA GLN A 19 2.71 4.41 -18.89
C GLN A 19 4.11 4.65 -18.33
N GLN A 20 5.05 3.73 -18.56
CA GLN A 20 6.43 3.84 -18.09
C GLN A 20 7.20 4.99 -18.76
N GLU A 21 6.96 5.26 -20.03
CA GLU A 21 7.55 6.41 -20.72
C GLU A 21 7.05 7.75 -20.19
N GLY A 22 5.83 7.81 -19.67
CA GLY A 22 5.29 8.86 -18.81
C GLY A 22 5.05 10.23 -19.43
N SER A 23 5.29 10.44 -20.74
CA SER A 23 4.90 11.69 -21.39
C SER A 23 3.38 11.85 -21.44
N LYS A 24 2.87 13.09 -21.41
CA LYS A 24 1.42 13.34 -21.45
C LYS A 24 0.72 12.60 -22.60
N LEU A 25 1.32 12.63 -23.81
CA LEU A 25 0.78 11.95 -24.98
C LEU A 25 0.77 10.43 -24.79
N ASN A 26 1.81 9.87 -24.17
CA ASN A 26 1.90 8.43 -23.93
C ASN A 26 0.95 7.98 -22.83
N LEU A 27 0.71 8.80 -21.81
CA LEU A 27 -0.32 8.52 -20.80
C LEU A 27 -1.73 8.49 -21.41
N GLU A 28 -2.05 9.43 -22.32
CA GLU A 28 -3.35 9.42 -23.04
C GLU A 28 -3.51 8.17 -23.92
N LYS A 29 -2.44 7.76 -24.60
CA LYS A 29 -2.42 6.51 -25.38
C LYS A 29 -2.53 5.28 -24.47
N ALA A 30 -1.86 5.27 -23.33
CA ALA A 30 -1.93 4.19 -22.35
C ALA A 30 -3.37 3.93 -21.90
N ASP A 31 -4.14 4.97 -21.59
CA ASP A 31 -5.57 4.86 -21.26
C ASP A 31 -6.35 4.11 -22.34
N THR A 32 -6.10 4.46 -23.60
CA THR A 32 -6.76 3.81 -24.74
C THR A 32 -6.41 2.32 -24.82
N TYR A 33 -5.14 1.97 -24.65
CA TYR A 33 -4.70 0.58 -24.72
C TYR A 33 -5.22 -0.25 -23.55
N PHE A 34 -5.23 0.28 -22.32
CA PHE A 34 -5.84 -0.42 -21.19
C PHE A 34 -7.34 -0.66 -21.38
N LYS A 35 -8.07 0.33 -21.88
CA LYS A 35 -9.50 0.16 -22.22
C LYS A 35 -9.72 -0.93 -23.28
N ARG A 36 -8.88 -0.98 -24.33
CA ARG A 36 -8.92 -2.05 -25.34
C ARG A 36 -8.65 -3.41 -24.71
N ALA A 37 -7.66 -3.51 -23.81
CA ALA A 37 -7.34 -4.76 -23.12
C ALA A 37 -8.55 -5.31 -22.35
N ILE A 38 -9.23 -4.45 -21.59
CA ILE A 38 -10.40 -4.82 -20.80
C ILE A 38 -11.62 -5.12 -21.70
N SER A 39 -11.76 -4.40 -22.82
CA SER A 39 -12.84 -4.67 -23.79
C SER A 39 -12.63 -6.01 -24.50
N ALA A 40 -11.39 -6.39 -24.79
CA ALA A 40 -11.04 -7.66 -25.43
C ALA A 40 -11.24 -8.86 -24.49
N ASP A 41 -10.91 -8.69 -23.20
CA ASP A 41 -11.18 -9.69 -22.16
C ASP A 41 -11.58 -8.99 -20.84
N PRO A 42 -12.88 -8.88 -20.58
CA PRO A 42 -13.39 -8.27 -19.34
C PRO A 42 -12.97 -9.01 -18.05
N ASN A 43 -12.57 -10.28 -18.16
CA ASN A 43 -12.14 -11.10 -17.02
C ASN A 43 -10.63 -11.09 -16.78
N ASN A 44 -9.86 -10.37 -17.61
CA ASN A 44 -8.42 -10.25 -17.43
C ASN A 44 -8.10 -9.39 -16.19
N ALA A 45 -7.99 -10.05 -15.04
CA ALA A 45 -7.70 -9.39 -13.75
C ALA A 45 -6.35 -8.66 -13.75
N GLN A 46 -5.36 -9.17 -14.49
CA GLN A 46 -4.05 -8.51 -14.61
C GLN A 46 -4.16 -7.20 -15.38
N ALA A 47 -4.93 -7.18 -16.47
CA ALA A 47 -5.17 -5.95 -17.22
C ALA A 47 -5.90 -4.91 -16.37
N ARG A 48 -6.91 -5.34 -15.59
CA ARG A 48 -7.61 -4.46 -14.64
C ARG A 48 -6.70 -3.93 -13.54
N ASN A 49 -5.84 -4.77 -12.97
CA ASN A 49 -4.87 -4.33 -11.97
C ASN A 49 -3.90 -3.29 -12.53
N ASN A 50 -3.36 -3.52 -13.72
CA ASN A 50 -2.44 -2.59 -14.36
C ASN A 50 -3.14 -1.28 -14.74
N TYR A 51 -4.36 -1.36 -15.28
CA TYR A 51 -5.17 -0.18 -15.56
C TYR A 51 -5.49 0.62 -14.28
N GLY A 52 -5.86 -0.05 -13.21
CA GLY A 52 -6.11 0.61 -11.93
C GLY A 52 -4.85 1.30 -11.37
N THR A 53 -3.68 0.70 -11.54
CA THR A 53 -2.40 1.32 -11.15
C THR A 53 -2.10 2.56 -12.00
N TYR A 54 -2.36 2.50 -13.31
CA TYR A 54 -2.27 3.66 -14.19
C TYR A 54 -3.24 4.76 -13.77
N LEU A 55 -4.50 4.42 -13.51
CA LEU A 55 -5.53 5.39 -13.08
C LEU A 55 -5.15 6.08 -11.76
N TYR A 56 -4.52 5.35 -10.84
CA TYR A 56 -3.95 5.93 -9.62
C TYR A 56 -2.87 6.97 -9.94
N GLN A 57 -1.95 6.66 -10.87
CA GLN A 57 -0.87 7.56 -11.27
C GLN A 57 -1.40 8.86 -11.88
N VAL A 58 -2.50 8.80 -12.64
CA VAL A 58 -3.15 9.98 -13.24
C VAL A 58 -4.26 10.57 -12.35
N GLU A 59 -4.25 10.21 -11.08
CA GLU A 59 -5.13 10.72 -9.99
C GLU A 59 -6.63 10.49 -10.21
N ARG A 60 -6.99 9.54 -11.08
CA ARG A 60 -8.37 9.08 -11.28
C ARG A 60 -8.74 8.02 -10.24
N TYR A 61 -8.79 8.43 -8.97
CA TYR A 61 -8.86 7.51 -7.82
C TYR A 61 -10.12 6.64 -7.81
N ASN A 62 -11.30 7.17 -8.13
CA ASN A 62 -12.54 6.40 -8.13
C ASN A 62 -12.52 5.31 -9.22
N ASP A 63 -12.05 5.65 -10.42
CA ASP A 63 -11.90 4.70 -11.50
C ASP A 63 -10.84 3.63 -11.16
N ALA A 64 -9.75 4.04 -10.49
CA ALA A 64 -8.73 3.12 -10.01
C ALA A 64 -9.30 2.11 -8.99
N ILE A 65 -10.08 2.57 -8.01
CA ILE A 65 -10.75 1.70 -7.04
C ILE A 65 -11.64 0.68 -7.74
N GLU A 66 -12.42 1.11 -8.75
CA GLU A 66 -13.30 0.21 -9.51
C GLU A 66 -12.49 -0.94 -10.16
N GLN A 67 -11.47 -0.60 -10.95
CA GLN A 67 -10.69 -1.62 -11.67
C GLN A 67 -9.91 -2.53 -10.73
N LEU A 68 -9.27 -1.96 -9.71
CA LEU A 68 -8.51 -2.72 -8.70
C LEU A 68 -9.42 -3.61 -7.85
N SER A 69 -10.63 -3.17 -7.52
CA SER A 69 -11.58 -3.97 -6.75
C SER A 69 -12.03 -5.21 -7.52
N ILE A 70 -12.28 -5.08 -8.82
CA ILE A 70 -12.61 -6.23 -9.68
C ILE A 70 -11.43 -7.21 -9.72
N ALA A 71 -10.20 -6.72 -9.92
CA ALA A 71 -9.00 -7.56 -9.90
C ALA A 71 -8.82 -8.26 -8.54
N GLY A 72 -9.03 -7.51 -7.44
CA GLY A 72 -8.94 -8.03 -6.07
C GLY A 72 -10.01 -9.08 -5.73
N ALA A 73 -11.17 -9.01 -6.36
CA ALA A 73 -12.27 -9.97 -6.19
C ALA A 73 -12.06 -11.26 -7.01
N THR A 74 -11.19 -11.26 -8.02
CA THR A 74 -10.98 -12.41 -8.92
C THR A 74 -10.18 -13.49 -8.22
N LEU A 75 -10.82 -14.60 -7.83
CA LEU A 75 -10.23 -15.66 -6.98
C LEU A 75 -9.04 -16.38 -7.62
N GLY A 76 -9.03 -16.55 -8.93
CA GLY A 76 -7.93 -17.19 -9.68
C GLY A 76 -6.74 -16.28 -9.99
N TYR A 77 -6.77 -15.04 -9.55
CA TYR A 77 -5.68 -14.09 -9.79
C TYR A 77 -4.69 -14.09 -8.63
N ASP A 78 -3.49 -14.63 -8.84
CA ASP A 78 -2.47 -14.79 -7.79
C ASP A 78 -2.07 -13.47 -7.13
N GLN A 79 -2.09 -12.35 -7.88
CA GLN A 79 -1.73 -11.04 -7.36
C GLN A 79 -2.93 -10.24 -6.82
N ARG A 80 -4.08 -10.88 -6.59
CA ARG A 80 -5.29 -10.23 -6.08
C ARG A 80 -5.05 -9.43 -4.79
N PHE A 81 -4.16 -9.91 -3.94
CA PHE A 81 -3.81 -9.21 -2.71
C PHE A 81 -3.17 -7.86 -2.97
N ARG A 82 -2.32 -7.72 -4.01
CA ARG A 82 -1.71 -6.44 -4.39
C ARG A 82 -2.73 -5.44 -4.92
N ALA A 83 -3.71 -5.91 -5.68
CA ALA A 83 -4.82 -5.06 -6.10
C ALA A 83 -5.58 -4.50 -4.89
N LEU A 84 -5.87 -5.33 -3.90
CA LEU A 84 -6.52 -4.93 -2.65
C LEU A 84 -5.66 -3.97 -1.80
N GLU A 85 -4.33 -4.18 -1.75
CA GLU A 85 -3.40 -3.24 -1.12
C GLU A 85 -3.44 -1.86 -1.80
N ASN A 86 -3.46 -1.84 -3.13
CA ASN A 86 -3.55 -0.59 -3.88
C ASN A 86 -4.88 0.14 -3.62
N VAL A 87 -6.00 -0.60 -3.55
CA VAL A 87 -7.29 -0.03 -3.11
C VAL A 87 -7.16 0.59 -1.71
N GLY A 88 -6.56 -0.12 -0.76
CA GLY A 88 -6.33 0.39 0.58
C GLY A 88 -5.51 1.68 0.60
N ARG A 89 -4.43 1.74 -0.18
CA ARG A 89 -3.60 2.95 -0.32
C ARG A 89 -4.36 4.13 -0.92
N ILE A 90 -5.23 3.86 -1.90
CA ILE A 90 -6.07 4.92 -2.48
C ILE A 90 -7.02 5.48 -1.40
N TYR A 91 -7.65 4.61 -0.63
CA TYR A 91 -8.53 5.05 0.46
C TYR A 91 -7.76 5.85 1.54
N LEU A 92 -6.52 5.44 1.88
CA LEU A 92 -5.67 6.26 2.77
C LEU A 92 -5.41 7.65 2.19
N LYS A 93 -5.10 7.74 0.90
CA LYS A 93 -4.88 9.03 0.21
C LYS A 93 -6.13 9.90 0.19
N LEU A 94 -7.31 9.30 0.12
CA LEU A 94 -8.61 9.96 0.19
C LEU A 94 -9.06 10.27 1.64
N GLY A 95 -8.32 9.84 2.65
CA GLY A 95 -8.65 10.02 4.07
C GLY A 95 -9.71 9.04 4.59
N ASP A 96 -10.11 8.05 3.80
CA ASP A 96 -11.09 7.02 4.19
C ASP A 96 -10.42 5.84 4.88
N MET A 97 -10.14 6.02 6.18
CA MET A 97 -9.49 5.02 7.01
C MET A 97 -10.29 3.72 7.14
N ALA A 98 -11.62 3.80 7.13
CA ALA A 98 -12.49 2.64 7.30
C ALA A 98 -12.41 1.69 6.09
N ASN A 99 -12.52 2.23 4.89
CA ASN A 99 -12.39 1.45 3.67
C ASN A 99 -10.93 1.00 3.42
N ALA A 100 -9.94 1.79 3.83
CA ALA A 100 -8.54 1.37 3.82
C ALA A 100 -8.32 0.14 4.70
N GLU A 101 -8.79 0.17 5.95
CA GLU A 101 -8.71 -0.95 6.90
C GLU A 101 -9.37 -2.22 6.31
N LYS A 102 -10.57 -2.07 5.74
CA LYS A 102 -11.28 -3.18 5.09
C LYS A 102 -10.46 -3.80 3.97
N SER A 103 -9.88 -2.96 3.11
CA SER A 103 -9.11 -3.41 1.94
C SER A 103 -7.82 -4.13 2.34
N PHE A 104 -7.07 -3.63 3.32
CA PHE A 104 -5.87 -4.32 3.82
C PHE A 104 -6.20 -5.62 4.55
N LYS A 105 -7.32 -5.70 5.28
CA LYS A 105 -7.79 -6.97 5.85
C LYS A 105 -8.11 -8.00 4.77
N GLN A 106 -8.77 -7.59 3.69
CA GLN A 106 -9.03 -8.47 2.54
C GLN A 106 -7.73 -8.91 1.85
N ALA A 107 -6.74 -8.01 1.73
CA ALA A 107 -5.42 -8.36 1.21
C ALA A 107 -4.73 -9.42 2.06
N LEU A 108 -4.77 -9.31 3.40
CA LEU A 108 -4.26 -10.35 4.32
C LEU A 108 -5.02 -11.67 4.24
N GLN A 109 -6.33 -11.65 3.96
CA GLN A 109 -7.09 -12.88 3.71
C GLN A 109 -6.65 -13.56 2.40
N ALA A 110 -6.29 -12.77 1.39
CA ALA A 110 -5.81 -13.26 0.11
C ALA A 110 -4.35 -13.74 0.15
N ASN A 111 -3.51 -13.06 0.94
CA ASN A 111 -2.11 -13.43 1.20
C ASN A 111 -1.75 -13.10 2.65
N ARG A 112 -1.61 -14.15 3.47
CA ARG A 112 -1.31 -14.02 4.90
C ARG A 112 0.08 -13.44 5.19
N ASP A 113 0.98 -13.48 4.22
CA ASP A 113 2.36 -12.98 4.35
C ASP A 113 2.53 -11.56 3.81
N SER A 114 1.43 -10.86 3.51
CA SER A 114 1.46 -9.47 3.09
C SER A 114 1.97 -8.55 4.19
N TYR A 115 3.29 -8.36 4.24
CA TYR A 115 3.91 -7.43 5.19
C TYR A 115 3.47 -5.97 4.98
N VAL A 116 3.10 -5.60 3.76
CA VAL A 116 2.54 -4.28 3.45
C VAL A 116 1.24 -4.08 4.20
N SER A 117 0.29 -5.02 4.06
CA SER A 117 -1.00 -4.91 4.74
C SER A 117 -0.87 -4.97 6.27
N MET A 118 0.09 -5.75 6.81
CA MET A 118 0.38 -5.80 8.24
C MET A 118 0.82 -4.42 8.75
N LEU A 119 1.74 -3.76 8.04
CA LEU A 119 2.27 -2.47 8.45
C LEU A 119 1.22 -1.37 8.36
N GLU A 120 0.47 -1.31 7.26
CA GLU A 120 -0.62 -0.34 7.09
C GLU A 120 -1.71 -0.52 8.15
N LEU A 121 -2.10 -1.75 8.46
CA LEU A 121 -3.06 -2.04 9.53
C LEU A 121 -2.52 -1.68 10.90
N ALA A 122 -1.23 -1.87 11.18
CA ALA A 122 -0.62 -1.45 12.44
C ALA A 122 -0.77 0.07 12.63
N GLU A 123 -0.52 0.84 11.59
CA GLU A 123 -0.66 2.30 11.62
C GLU A 123 -2.12 2.75 11.75
N ILE A 124 -3.04 2.15 10.98
CA ILE A 124 -4.48 2.42 11.07
C ILE A 124 -5.00 2.14 12.48
N PHE A 125 -4.68 0.99 13.05
CA PHE A 125 -5.09 0.63 14.41
C PHE A 125 -4.48 1.55 15.47
N TYR A 126 -3.24 2.01 15.26
CA TYR A 126 -2.63 3.01 16.13
C TYR A 126 -3.44 4.32 16.12
N PHE A 127 -3.78 4.85 14.93
CA PHE A 127 -4.58 6.08 14.84
C PHE A 127 -5.98 5.92 15.41
N ASN A 128 -6.57 4.74 15.31
CA ASN A 128 -7.85 4.39 15.91
C ASN A 128 -7.74 4.07 17.42
N GLN A 129 -6.56 4.24 18.03
CA GLN A 129 -6.28 3.94 19.44
C GLN A 129 -6.58 2.48 19.85
N GLN A 130 -6.54 1.58 18.87
CA GLN A 130 -6.70 0.14 19.07
C GLN A 130 -5.34 -0.52 19.36
N THR A 131 -4.66 -0.09 20.42
CA THR A 131 -3.29 -0.44 20.75
C THR A 131 -2.97 -1.94 20.70
N PRO A 132 -3.80 -2.86 21.27
CA PRO A 132 -3.50 -4.30 21.16
C PRO A 132 -3.54 -4.84 19.73
N ALA A 133 -4.39 -4.28 18.87
CA ALA A 133 -4.45 -4.67 17.46
C ALA A 133 -3.25 -4.12 16.69
N ALA A 134 -2.87 -2.88 16.95
CA ALA A 134 -1.67 -2.25 16.37
C ALA A 134 -0.40 -3.05 16.71
N SER A 135 -0.22 -3.43 17.99
CA SER A 135 0.92 -4.25 18.43
C SER A 135 0.97 -5.60 17.70
N ARG A 136 -0.15 -6.34 17.65
CA ARG A 136 -0.20 -7.61 16.94
C ARG A 136 0.19 -7.51 15.47
N MET A 137 -0.32 -6.49 14.76
CA MET A 137 0.00 -6.29 13.35
C MET A 137 1.46 -5.90 13.14
N TYR A 138 2.00 -5.03 13.98
CA TYR A 138 3.41 -4.65 13.92
C TYR A 138 4.34 -5.83 14.22
N GLU A 139 4.04 -6.64 15.23
CA GLU A 139 4.81 -7.85 15.52
C GLU A 139 4.79 -8.87 14.36
N GLN A 140 3.62 -9.05 13.70
CA GLN A 140 3.54 -9.90 12.52
C GLN A 140 4.38 -9.35 11.37
N PHE A 141 4.32 -8.05 11.13
CA PHE A 141 5.18 -7.37 10.17
C PHE A 141 6.67 -7.61 10.47
N VAL A 142 7.12 -7.41 11.71
CA VAL A 142 8.52 -7.62 12.11
C VAL A 142 8.96 -9.07 11.91
N ARG A 143 8.08 -10.04 12.20
CA ARG A 143 8.36 -11.46 11.92
C ARG A 143 8.51 -11.76 10.44
N ALA A 144 7.68 -11.12 9.59
CA ALA A 144 7.70 -11.34 8.15
C ALA A 144 8.94 -10.74 7.47
N VAL A 145 9.35 -9.51 7.85
CA VAL A 145 10.47 -8.82 7.19
C VAL A 145 11.81 -8.99 7.91
N GLY A 146 11.78 -9.36 9.18
CA GLY A 146 12.96 -9.44 10.07
C GLY A 146 13.28 -8.11 10.75
N GLN A 147 13.74 -8.20 11.98
CA GLN A 147 13.98 -7.05 12.84
C GLN A 147 14.99 -6.03 12.27
N LYS A 148 15.97 -6.50 11.50
CA LYS A 148 17.03 -5.66 10.92
C LYS A 148 16.65 -5.02 9.58
N ASN A 149 15.56 -5.45 8.95
CA ASN A 149 15.18 -5.06 7.59
C ASN A 149 14.07 -4.00 7.57
N GLN A 150 13.82 -3.36 8.68
CA GLN A 150 12.81 -2.32 8.79
C GLN A 150 13.31 -1.00 8.21
N GLY A 151 12.52 -0.37 7.34
CA GLY A 151 12.77 1.00 6.89
C GLY A 151 12.35 2.04 7.93
N ALA A 152 12.73 3.30 7.71
CA ALA A 152 12.46 4.41 8.64
C ALA A 152 10.97 4.52 9.02
N ARG A 153 10.05 4.46 8.05
CA ARG A 153 8.60 4.49 8.30
C ARG A 153 8.14 3.34 9.21
N ALA A 154 8.65 2.13 8.98
CA ALA A 154 8.26 0.98 9.78
C ALA A 154 8.74 1.13 11.24
N LEU A 155 9.99 1.59 11.44
CA LEU A 155 10.53 1.88 12.77
C LEU A 155 9.70 2.98 13.46
N TRP A 156 9.31 4.01 12.73
CA TRP A 156 8.46 5.08 13.26
C TRP A 156 7.10 4.57 13.73
N ILE A 157 6.45 3.71 12.94
CA ILE A 157 5.20 3.06 13.35
C ILE A 157 5.43 2.23 14.61
N GLY A 158 6.50 1.45 14.67
CA GLY A 158 6.85 0.65 15.84
C GLY A 158 7.10 1.49 17.11
N ILE A 159 7.80 2.62 16.99
CA ILE A 159 8.04 3.56 18.10
C ILE A 159 6.71 4.06 18.67
N ARG A 160 5.77 4.47 17.79
CA ARG A 160 4.45 4.96 18.20
C ARG A 160 3.61 3.88 18.86
N VAL A 161 3.64 2.67 18.30
CA VAL A 161 2.92 1.51 18.84
C VAL A 161 3.48 1.10 20.21
N ALA A 162 4.83 1.00 20.35
CA ALA A 162 5.48 0.66 21.61
C ALA A 162 5.15 1.71 22.69
N ARG A 163 5.23 3.00 22.36
CA ARG A 163 4.85 4.08 23.25
C ARG A 163 3.39 3.95 23.72
N ALA A 164 2.45 3.76 22.79
CA ALA A 164 1.03 3.63 23.13
C ALA A 164 0.75 2.40 24.00
N ASN A 165 1.58 1.36 23.88
CA ASN A 165 1.50 0.14 24.70
C ASN A 165 2.23 0.23 26.06
N GLY A 166 2.93 1.36 26.33
CA GLY A 166 3.73 1.53 27.52
C GLY A 166 5.06 0.75 27.54
N ASP A 167 5.46 0.17 26.40
CA ASP A 167 6.72 -0.55 26.25
C ASP A 167 7.89 0.42 26.04
N GLN A 168 8.41 0.95 27.14
CA GLN A 168 9.52 1.91 27.12
C GLN A 168 10.81 1.31 26.57
N LEU A 169 11.09 0.04 26.88
CA LEU A 169 12.31 -0.64 26.41
C LEU A 169 12.24 -0.89 24.92
N GLY A 170 11.13 -1.43 24.41
CA GLY A 170 10.91 -1.63 22.99
C GLY A 170 10.95 -0.31 22.21
N GLN A 171 10.35 0.74 22.74
CA GLN A 171 10.43 2.09 22.15
C GLN A 171 11.88 2.56 22.04
N GLN A 172 12.68 2.45 23.10
CA GLN A 172 14.07 2.89 23.11
C GLN A 172 14.94 2.11 22.11
N VAL A 173 14.71 0.80 21.99
CA VAL A 173 15.42 -0.05 21.00
C VAL A 173 15.14 0.44 19.59
N LEU A 174 13.86 0.68 19.25
CA LEU A 174 13.46 1.15 17.92
C LEU A 174 13.96 2.56 17.62
N VAL A 175 13.96 3.46 18.60
CA VAL A 175 14.53 4.82 18.48
C VAL A 175 16.04 4.74 18.21
N ASN A 176 16.77 3.90 18.92
CA ASN A 176 18.21 3.73 18.68
C ASN A 176 18.48 3.19 17.28
N GLN A 177 17.67 2.25 16.80
CA GLN A 177 17.76 1.71 15.44
C GLN A 177 17.44 2.77 14.39
N LEU A 178 16.37 3.56 14.58
CA LEU A 178 16.00 4.65 13.67
C LEU A 178 17.13 5.70 13.59
N ARG A 179 17.65 6.11 14.73
CA ARG A 179 18.79 7.06 14.81
C ARG A 179 20.04 6.54 14.12
N ALA A 180 20.37 5.25 14.33
CA ALA A 180 21.60 4.67 13.78
C ALA A 180 21.53 4.44 12.27
N LEU A 181 20.38 4.01 11.75
CA LEU A 181 20.22 3.62 10.34
C LEU A 181 19.68 4.76 9.46
N PHE A 182 18.88 5.67 10.02
CA PHE A 182 18.17 6.70 9.28
C PHE A 182 18.21 8.06 10.00
N PRO A 183 19.42 8.58 10.36
CA PRO A 183 19.55 9.79 11.19
C PRO A 183 18.96 11.06 10.54
N GLU A 184 18.91 11.11 9.21
CA GLU A 184 18.40 12.27 8.46
C GLU A 184 16.96 12.07 7.95
N SER A 185 16.30 10.95 8.32
CA SER A 185 14.92 10.70 7.88
C SER A 185 13.93 11.67 8.51
N GLN A 186 12.84 11.90 7.79
CA GLN A 186 11.72 12.71 8.30
C GLN A 186 11.12 12.09 9.57
N GLU A 187 11.12 10.75 9.65
CA GLU A 187 10.62 10.00 10.79
C GLU A 187 11.47 10.25 12.06
N TYR A 188 12.80 10.30 11.92
CA TYR A 188 13.65 10.61 13.07
C TYR A 188 13.49 12.08 13.49
N GLN A 189 13.43 13.01 12.57
CA GLN A 189 13.16 14.43 12.87
C GLN A 189 11.80 14.58 13.59
N ARG A 190 10.79 13.86 13.14
CA ARG A 190 9.46 13.86 13.76
C ARG A 190 9.49 13.27 15.16
N TYR A 191 10.27 12.20 15.39
CA TYR A 191 10.50 11.67 16.73
C TYR A 191 11.13 12.73 17.65
N LEU A 192 12.16 13.44 17.22
CA LEU A 192 12.82 14.47 18.03
C LEU A 192 11.87 15.61 18.42
N GLN A 193 10.95 15.97 17.55
CA GLN A 193 9.93 16.99 17.85
C GLN A 193 8.90 16.51 18.87
N LEU A 194 8.53 15.24 18.83
CA LEU A 194 7.42 14.68 19.60
C LEU A 194 7.86 13.95 20.88
N GLN A 195 9.15 13.65 21.09
CA GLN A 195 9.63 12.82 22.19
C GLN A 195 9.21 13.30 23.60
N HIS A 196 8.92 14.59 23.75
CA HIS A 196 8.44 15.17 25.00
C HIS A 196 6.94 15.51 24.98
N SER A 197 6.27 15.20 23.88
CA SER A 197 4.82 15.46 23.77
C SER A 197 4.02 14.47 24.61
N THR A 198 3.04 15.01 25.33
CA THR A 198 2.10 14.23 26.13
C THR A 198 0.87 13.78 25.35
N GLU A 199 0.78 14.13 24.07
CA GLU A 199 -0.34 13.71 23.22
C GLU A 199 -0.43 12.18 23.14
N ALA A 200 -1.67 11.67 23.24
CA ALA A 200 -1.91 10.22 23.19
C ALA A 200 -1.52 9.63 21.82
N VAL A 201 -1.75 10.36 20.75
CA VAL A 201 -1.48 9.92 19.37
C VAL A 201 -0.48 10.87 18.72
N TRP A 202 0.70 10.34 18.37
CA TRP A 202 1.71 11.06 17.60
C TRP A 202 1.42 10.91 16.09
N LYS A 203 1.31 12.02 15.39
CA LYS A 203 1.01 12.05 13.95
C LYS A 203 2.25 12.22 13.10
#